data_1f81b622a0d4ae2a6b4907b76a316225
#
_entry.id   1f81b622a0d4ae2a6b4907b76a316225
#
_cell.length_a   1.000
_cell.length_b   1.000
_cell.length_c   1.000
_cell.angle_alpha   90.00
_cell.angle_beta   90.00
_cell.angle_gamma   90.00
#
_symmetry.space_group_name_H-M   'P 1'
#
loop_
_entity.id
_entity.type
_entity.pdbx_description
1 polymer ?
#
loop_
_entity_poly.entity_id
_entity_poly.type
_entity_poly.pdbx_seq_one_letter_code
_entity_poly.pdbx_strand_id
1 'polypeptide(L)'
;IRRVDAKGHITTYAGTGKAGFGGGPAAKAKFNYIMCITLNPSGEKLQVADLKNRRIREIDLKSDKVRTIAGNGQRGVPKDGAKATEAPLVDPRAVCSDTAGNVYVLERGGHALRVVRPDGRIYTVAGNGEKGNSDGGGSAARFNGPKHICADPAGNIYVADDVNNLIRK
;
A
#
# COMPACT_ATOMS: atom_id res chain seq x y z
N ILE A 1 13.66 5.14 -5.42
CA ILE A 1 13.80 5.03 -3.95
C ILE A 1 15.25 5.32 -3.61
N ARG A 2 15.46 6.16 -2.59
CA ARG A 2 16.79 6.50 -2.09
C ARG A 2 16.98 5.90 -0.70
N ARG A 3 18.21 5.50 -0.39
CA ARG A 3 18.63 5.03 0.94
C ARG A 3 19.64 6.01 1.51
N VAL A 4 19.45 6.39 2.77
CA VAL A 4 20.42 7.14 3.56
C VAL A 4 21.02 6.18 4.59
N ASP A 5 22.33 6.08 4.65
CA ASP A 5 23.02 5.27 5.66
C ASP A 5 23.21 6.03 6.99
N ALA A 6 23.74 5.34 8.00
CA ALA A 6 23.97 5.94 9.32
C ALA A 6 24.99 7.09 9.32
N LYS A 7 25.80 7.24 8.26
CA LYS A 7 26.76 8.33 8.08
C LYS A 7 26.19 9.49 7.28
N GLY A 8 24.90 9.41 6.88
CA GLY A 8 24.23 10.43 6.09
C GLY A 8 24.47 10.34 4.57
N HIS A 9 25.15 9.32 4.06
CA HIS A 9 25.36 9.17 2.63
C HIS A 9 24.07 8.68 1.96
N ILE A 10 23.66 9.38 0.90
CA ILE A 10 22.48 9.05 0.12
C ILE A 10 22.85 8.31 -1.17
N THR A 11 22.20 7.17 -1.40
CA THR A 11 22.38 6.36 -2.61
C THR A 11 21.05 6.01 -3.24
N THR A 12 21.01 5.73 -4.54
CA THR A 12 19.82 5.16 -5.19
C THR A 12 19.77 3.66 -4.89
N TYR A 13 18.70 3.24 -4.20
CA TYR A 13 18.49 1.83 -3.87
C TYR A 13 17.62 1.13 -4.93
N ALA A 14 16.51 1.72 -5.34
CA ALA A 14 15.62 1.14 -6.32
C ALA A 14 15.02 2.18 -7.27
N GLY A 15 14.81 1.74 -8.51
CA GLY A 15 14.22 2.58 -9.56
C GLY A 15 15.26 3.21 -10.48
N THR A 16 14.90 3.30 -11.76
CA THR A 16 15.77 3.88 -12.83
C THR A 16 15.68 5.40 -12.94
N GLY A 17 14.80 6.06 -12.14
CA GLY A 17 14.49 7.48 -12.29
C GLY A 17 13.51 7.81 -13.42
N LYS A 18 13.17 6.83 -14.27
CA LYS A 18 12.17 6.99 -15.34
C LYS A 18 10.84 6.39 -14.91
N ALA A 19 9.75 7.13 -15.13
CA ALA A 19 8.40 6.63 -14.87
C ALA A 19 8.09 5.41 -15.74
N GLY A 20 7.34 4.44 -15.19
CA GLY A 20 6.94 3.24 -15.91
C GLY A 20 6.62 2.09 -14.99
N PHE A 21 6.41 0.92 -15.56
CA PHE A 21 6.16 -0.33 -14.87
C PHE A 21 7.22 -1.36 -15.25
N GLY A 22 7.80 -2.00 -14.25
CA GLY A 22 8.78 -3.07 -14.42
C GLY A 22 9.18 -3.66 -13.07
N GLY A 23 9.50 -4.93 -13.05
CA GLY A 23 9.96 -5.67 -11.87
C GLY A 23 11.41 -6.14 -12.03
N GLY A 24 11.76 -7.23 -11.34
CA GLY A 24 13.11 -7.81 -11.36
C GLY A 24 14.05 -7.09 -10.39
N PRO A 25 15.35 -6.92 -10.74
CA PRO A 25 16.31 -6.28 -9.86
C PRO A 25 15.88 -4.87 -9.47
N ALA A 26 16.00 -4.50 -8.20
CA ALA A 26 15.54 -3.23 -7.64
C ALA A 26 16.12 -2.02 -8.39
N ALA A 27 17.41 -2.04 -8.74
CA ALA A 27 18.07 -0.98 -9.47
C ALA A 27 17.54 -0.79 -10.93
N LYS A 28 16.93 -1.82 -11.51
CA LYS A 28 16.35 -1.79 -12.87
C LYS A 28 14.83 -1.63 -12.87
N ALA A 29 14.19 -1.68 -11.72
CA ALA A 29 12.75 -1.54 -11.60
C ALA A 29 12.28 -0.16 -12.03
N LYS A 30 11.03 -0.09 -12.50
CA LYS A 30 10.37 1.17 -12.82
C LYS A 30 9.13 1.32 -11.96
N PHE A 31 8.94 2.52 -11.44
CA PHE A 31 7.79 2.94 -10.66
C PHE A 31 7.16 4.17 -11.32
N ASN A 32 5.91 4.47 -10.97
CA ASN A 32 5.25 5.65 -11.47
C ASN A 32 4.49 6.35 -10.33
N TYR A 33 5.10 7.41 -9.79
CA TYR A 33 4.57 8.20 -8.70
C TYR A 33 4.43 7.42 -7.39
N ILE A 34 5.58 7.17 -6.74
CA ILE A 34 5.64 6.51 -5.43
C ILE A 34 5.05 7.44 -4.37
N MET A 35 4.05 6.96 -3.62
CA MET A 35 3.36 7.74 -2.60
C MET A 35 3.72 7.35 -1.17
N CYS A 36 4.01 6.09 -0.95
CA CYS A 36 4.34 5.56 0.36
C CYS A 36 5.36 4.43 0.20
N ILE A 37 6.28 4.36 1.13
CA ILE A 37 7.17 3.22 1.34
C ILE A 37 7.15 2.87 2.83
N THR A 38 7.15 1.59 3.15
CA THR A 38 7.20 1.09 4.54
C THR A 38 7.93 -0.24 4.59
N LEU A 39 8.61 -0.50 5.69
CA LEU A 39 9.15 -1.84 5.98
C LEU A 39 8.04 -2.72 6.54
N ASN A 40 8.07 -4.01 6.22
CA ASN A 40 7.27 -4.98 6.96
C ASN A 40 7.83 -5.15 8.39
N PRO A 41 7.07 -5.73 9.33
CA PRO A 41 7.50 -5.87 10.73
C PRO A 41 8.82 -6.60 10.94
N SER A 42 9.18 -7.56 10.06
CA SER A 42 10.48 -8.23 10.14
C SER A 42 11.66 -7.41 9.62
N GLY A 43 11.39 -6.28 8.94
CA GLY A 43 12.44 -5.46 8.31
C GLY A 43 13.06 -6.05 7.04
N GLU A 44 12.53 -7.18 6.53
CA GLU A 44 13.10 -7.87 5.38
C GLU A 44 12.54 -7.43 4.02
N LYS A 45 11.39 -6.75 4.04
CA LYS A 45 10.67 -6.37 2.84
C LYS A 45 10.27 -4.89 2.88
N LEU A 46 10.52 -4.19 1.77
CA LEU A 46 10.07 -2.82 1.58
C LEU A 46 8.83 -2.81 0.70
N GLN A 47 7.72 -2.37 1.23
CA GLN A 47 6.44 -2.24 0.53
C GLN A 47 6.30 -0.82 -0.05
N VAL A 48 5.75 -0.72 -1.25
CA VAL A 48 5.71 0.51 -2.03
C VAL A 48 4.33 0.71 -2.64
N ALA A 49 3.70 1.84 -2.36
CA ALA A 49 2.49 2.28 -3.05
C ALA A 49 2.88 2.97 -4.37
N ASP A 50 2.74 2.25 -5.47
CA ASP A 50 3.10 2.65 -6.84
C ASP A 50 1.83 3.20 -7.53
N LEU A 51 1.47 4.42 -7.18
CA LEU A 51 0.14 5.02 -7.38
C LEU A 51 -0.34 5.00 -8.83
N LYS A 52 0.42 5.62 -9.75
CA LYS A 52 0.00 5.72 -11.15
C LYS A 52 0.05 4.38 -11.89
N ASN A 53 0.80 3.42 -11.36
CA ASN A 53 0.75 2.03 -11.82
C ASN A 53 -0.41 1.25 -11.17
N ARG A 54 -1.15 1.84 -10.23
CA ARG A 54 -2.24 1.19 -9.47
C ARG A 54 -1.84 -0.16 -8.91
N ARG A 55 -0.70 -0.18 -8.23
CA ARG A 55 -0.11 -1.41 -7.67
C ARG A 55 0.51 -1.16 -6.31
N ILE A 56 0.50 -2.20 -5.50
CA ILE A 56 1.40 -2.31 -4.36
C ILE A 56 2.54 -3.22 -4.79
N ARG A 57 3.76 -2.72 -4.63
CA ARG A 57 4.98 -3.42 -4.95
C ARG A 57 5.70 -3.81 -3.67
N GLU A 58 6.47 -4.87 -3.75
CA GLU A 58 7.32 -5.33 -2.65
C GLU A 58 8.74 -5.54 -3.16
N ILE A 59 9.70 -5.05 -2.42
CA ILE A 59 11.13 -5.30 -2.65
C ILE A 59 11.60 -6.21 -1.53
N ASP A 60 12.06 -7.39 -1.89
CA ASP A 60 12.74 -8.30 -0.98
C ASP A 60 14.18 -7.79 -0.79
N LEU A 61 14.51 -7.39 0.44
CA LEU A 61 15.79 -6.73 0.75
C LEU A 61 16.99 -7.68 0.75
N LYS A 62 16.75 -8.99 0.78
CA LYS A 62 17.80 -10.00 0.70
C LYS A 62 18.18 -10.32 -0.75
N SER A 63 17.19 -10.42 -1.63
CA SER A 63 17.38 -10.76 -3.03
C SER A 63 17.40 -9.55 -3.97
N ASP A 64 17.10 -8.36 -3.48
CA ASP A 64 16.94 -7.11 -4.25
C ASP A 64 15.94 -7.22 -5.42
N LYS A 65 14.92 -8.09 -5.29
CA LYS A 65 13.91 -8.28 -6.31
C LYS A 65 12.63 -7.55 -6.01
N VAL A 66 12.06 -6.93 -7.04
CA VAL A 66 10.78 -6.22 -7.00
C VAL A 66 9.69 -7.07 -7.61
N ARG A 67 8.59 -7.29 -6.86
CA ARG A 67 7.39 -7.95 -7.35
C ARG A 67 6.13 -7.11 -7.07
N THR A 68 5.04 -7.43 -7.75
CA THR A 68 3.70 -6.90 -7.44
C THR A 68 3.04 -7.82 -6.43
N ILE A 69 2.41 -7.25 -5.40
CA ILE A 69 1.64 -7.99 -4.39
C ILE A 69 0.15 -7.66 -4.43
N ALA A 70 -0.23 -6.51 -4.99
CA ALA A 70 -1.63 -6.17 -5.27
C ALA A 70 -1.73 -5.20 -6.47
N GLY A 71 -2.88 -5.24 -7.14
CA GLY A 71 -3.18 -4.37 -8.27
C GLY A 71 -2.75 -4.94 -9.62
N ASN A 72 -3.64 -4.88 -10.62
CA ASN A 72 -3.39 -5.30 -12.00
C ASN A 72 -3.09 -4.12 -12.94
N GLY A 73 -3.14 -2.87 -12.42
CA GLY A 73 -2.94 -1.63 -13.18
C GLY A 73 -4.22 -0.97 -13.66
N GLN A 74 -5.35 -1.66 -13.61
CA GLN A 74 -6.65 -1.07 -13.92
C GLN A 74 -7.21 -0.30 -12.72
N ARG A 75 -8.04 0.71 -13.01
CA ARG A 75 -8.79 1.43 -11.98
C ARG A 75 -10.11 0.74 -11.73
N GLY A 76 -10.38 0.39 -10.48
CA GLY A 76 -11.64 -0.22 -10.08
C GLY A 76 -11.63 -0.67 -8.62
N VAL A 77 -12.80 -1.03 -8.13
CA VAL A 77 -12.97 -1.59 -6.78
C VAL A 77 -12.67 -3.10 -6.86
N PRO A 78 -11.75 -3.62 -6.05
CA PRO A 78 -11.48 -5.06 -6.04
C PRO A 78 -12.70 -5.83 -5.49
N LYS A 79 -12.99 -6.98 -6.08
CA LYS A 79 -13.96 -7.92 -5.51
C LYS A 79 -13.32 -8.65 -4.32
N ASP A 80 -14.00 -8.70 -3.19
CA ASP A 80 -13.54 -9.43 -2.01
C ASP A 80 -13.31 -10.91 -2.32
N GLY A 81 -12.17 -11.45 -1.87
CA GLY A 81 -11.74 -12.80 -2.15
C GLY A 81 -11.02 -12.98 -3.49
N ALA A 82 -10.92 -11.96 -4.33
CA ALA A 82 -10.15 -12.02 -5.57
C ALA A 82 -8.65 -12.14 -5.29
N LYS A 83 -7.90 -12.71 -6.23
CA LYS A 83 -6.43 -12.71 -6.18
C LYS A 83 -5.91 -11.28 -6.31
N ALA A 84 -5.19 -10.81 -5.32
CA ALA A 84 -4.80 -9.40 -5.19
C ALA A 84 -4.03 -8.86 -6.39
N THR A 85 -3.15 -9.67 -6.99
CA THR A 85 -2.36 -9.28 -8.17
C THR A 85 -3.16 -9.18 -9.47
N GLU A 86 -4.37 -9.74 -9.50
CA GLU A 86 -5.29 -9.73 -10.65
C GLU A 86 -6.45 -8.74 -10.44
N ALA A 87 -6.61 -8.24 -9.22
CA ALA A 87 -7.66 -7.29 -8.86
C ALA A 87 -7.27 -5.84 -9.23
N PRO A 88 -8.24 -5.00 -9.64
CA PRO A 88 -8.01 -3.57 -9.84
C PRO A 88 -7.85 -2.86 -8.50
N LEU A 89 -7.24 -1.66 -8.51
CA LEU A 89 -7.20 -0.74 -7.39
C LEU A 89 -7.63 0.66 -7.84
N VAL A 90 -8.34 1.39 -6.99
CA VAL A 90 -8.83 2.73 -7.35
C VAL A 90 -7.69 3.75 -7.30
N ASP A 91 -7.02 3.85 -6.14
CA ASP A 91 -6.00 4.86 -5.88
C ASP A 91 -5.14 4.44 -4.66
N PRO A 92 -4.22 3.46 -4.81
CA PRO A 92 -3.42 2.95 -3.70
C PRO A 92 -2.44 4.01 -3.21
N ARG A 93 -2.78 4.64 -2.10
CA ARG A 93 -2.09 5.80 -1.54
C ARG A 93 -1.04 5.45 -0.51
N ALA A 94 -1.36 4.52 0.39
CA ALA A 94 -0.47 4.08 1.44
C ALA A 94 -0.57 2.57 1.65
N VAL A 95 0.45 2.01 2.27
CA VAL A 95 0.59 0.59 2.56
C VAL A 95 1.27 0.41 3.92
N CYS A 96 0.82 -0.55 4.70
CA CYS A 96 1.52 -1.09 5.86
C CYS A 96 1.23 -2.58 6.01
N SER A 97 1.90 -3.26 6.92
CA SER A 97 1.60 -4.66 7.24
C SER A 97 1.68 -4.92 8.73
N ASP A 98 0.95 -5.93 9.17
CA ASP A 98 1.00 -6.44 10.53
C ASP A 98 1.97 -7.63 10.69
N THR A 99 2.13 -8.09 11.91
CA THR A 99 2.99 -9.24 12.25
C THR A 99 2.43 -10.58 11.78
N ALA A 100 1.14 -10.65 11.45
CA ALA A 100 0.49 -11.83 10.89
C ALA A 100 0.71 -11.95 9.37
N GLY A 101 1.37 -10.96 8.75
CA GLY A 101 1.67 -10.94 7.31
C GLY A 101 0.53 -10.40 6.43
N ASN A 102 -0.50 -9.82 7.03
CA ASN A 102 -1.49 -9.07 6.27
C ASN A 102 -0.89 -7.77 5.75
N VAL A 103 -1.20 -7.42 4.50
CA VAL A 103 -0.79 -6.15 3.90
C VAL A 103 -2.01 -5.27 3.70
N TYR A 104 -2.04 -4.15 4.40
CA TYR A 104 -3.13 -3.18 4.33
C TYR A 104 -2.85 -2.14 3.26
N VAL A 105 -3.83 -1.84 2.43
CA VAL A 105 -3.77 -0.89 1.33
C VAL A 105 -4.83 0.19 1.53
N LEU A 106 -4.39 1.42 1.67
CA LEU A 106 -5.29 2.56 1.78
C LEU A 106 -5.51 3.18 0.40
N GLU A 107 -6.78 3.26 0.00
CA GLU A 107 -7.19 3.89 -1.24
C GLU A 107 -7.77 5.28 -0.97
N ARG A 108 -7.05 6.33 -1.38
CA ARG A 108 -7.48 7.71 -1.14
C ARG A 108 -8.74 8.06 -1.91
N GLY A 109 -8.72 7.86 -3.22
CA GLY A 109 -9.87 8.13 -4.09
C GLY A 109 -10.92 7.02 -4.06
N GLY A 110 -10.59 5.88 -3.46
CA GLY A 110 -11.52 4.78 -3.19
C GLY A 110 -12.19 4.87 -1.82
N HIS A 111 -11.79 5.84 -0.98
CA HIS A 111 -12.31 6.04 0.38
C HIS A 111 -12.44 4.73 1.18
N ALA A 112 -11.43 3.86 1.07
CA ALA A 112 -11.48 2.52 1.63
C ALA A 112 -10.12 2.01 2.08
N LEU A 113 -10.16 1.13 3.08
CA LEU A 113 -9.05 0.32 3.54
C LEU A 113 -9.24 -1.11 3.07
N ARG A 114 -8.24 -1.66 2.37
CA ARG A 114 -8.21 -3.06 1.92
C ARG A 114 -7.16 -3.83 2.70
N VAL A 115 -7.30 -5.15 2.71
CA VAL A 115 -6.28 -6.07 3.21
C VAL A 115 -5.98 -7.15 2.17
N VAL A 116 -4.71 -7.38 1.92
CA VAL A 116 -4.21 -8.58 1.22
C VAL A 116 -3.74 -9.55 2.27
N ARG A 117 -4.38 -10.71 2.34
CA ARG A 117 -4.02 -11.76 3.29
C ARG A 117 -2.82 -12.58 2.81
N PRO A 118 -2.18 -13.38 3.68
CA PRO A 118 -1.05 -14.22 3.30
C PRO A 118 -1.36 -15.23 2.16
N ASP A 119 -2.63 -15.59 1.97
CA ASP A 119 -3.09 -16.41 0.85
C ASP A 119 -3.11 -15.68 -0.50
N GLY A 120 -2.75 -14.38 -0.51
CA GLY A 120 -2.71 -13.54 -1.71
C GLY A 120 -4.07 -13.00 -2.16
N ARG A 121 -5.12 -13.14 -1.34
CA ARG A 121 -6.45 -12.62 -1.65
C ARG A 121 -6.70 -11.25 -1.01
N ILE A 122 -7.46 -10.40 -1.70
CA ILE A 122 -7.78 -9.05 -1.25
C ILE A 122 -9.22 -8.98 -0.72
N TYR A 123 -9.41 -8.20 0.34
CA TYR A 123 -10.71 -7.95 0.98
C TYR A 123 -10.83 -6.49 1.40
N THR A 124 -12.06 -6.01 1.51
CA THR A 124 -12.38 -4.71 2.10
C THR A 124 -12.44 -4.83 3.61
N VAL A 125 -11.71 -3.95 4.31
CA VAL A 125 -11.71 -3.86 5.79
C VAL A 125 -12.70 -2.80 6.24
N ALA A 126 -12.65 -1.60 5.62
CA ALA A 126 -13.50 -0.47 5.97
C ALA A 126 -13.66 0.49 4.79
N GLY A 127 -14.78 1.19 4.77
CA GLY A 127 -15.13 2.11 3.69
C GLY A 127 -15.82 1.42 2.52
N ASN A 128 -16.71 2.16 1.84
CA ASN A 128 -17.51 1.64 0.73
C ASN A 128 -17.35 2.44 -0.58
N GLY A 129 -16.38 3.36 -0.62
CA GLY A 129 -16.15 4.21 -1.77
C GLY A 129 -16.82 5.60 -1.68
N GLU A 130 -17.72 5.80 -0.73
CA GLU A 130 -18.38 7.09 -0.50
C GLU A 130 -17.62 7.92 0.52
N LYS A 131 -17.58 9.23 0.30
CA LYS A 131 -17.02 10.19 1.25
C LYS A 131 -17.87 10.29 2.51
N GLY A 132 -17.22 10.43 3.65
CA GLY A 132 -17.89 10.68 4.92
C GLY A 132 -16.94 10.56 6.09
N ASN A 133 -17.51 10.64 7.31
CA ASN A 133 -16.76 10.58 8.57
C ASN A 133 -17.41 9.63 9.59
N SER A 134 -18.32 8.76 9.14
CA SER A 134 -19.00 7.82 10.04
C SER A 134 -18.04 6.77 10.57
N ASP A 135 -18.13 6.49 11.86
CA ASP A 135 -17.53 5.31 12.49
C ASP A 135 -18.38 4.07 12.21
N GLY A 136 -17.80 2.90 12.44
CA GLY A 136 -18.48 1.62 12.29
C GLY A 136 -17.58 0.56 11.66
N GLY A 137 -18.08 -0.67 11.62
CA GLY A 137 -17.38 -1.79 11.02
C GLY A 137 -17.62 -1.90 9.51
N GLY A 138 -16.61 -2.36 8.77
CA GLY A 138 -16.73 -2.72 7.37
C GLY A 138 -17.27 -1.60 6.47
N SER A 139 -18.34 -1.88 5.74
CA SER A 139 -18.94 -0.93 4.79
C SER A 139 -19.74 0.20 5.45
N ALA A 140 -19.97 0.17 6.76
CA ALA A 140 -20.62 1.27 7.48
C ALA A 140 -19.68 2.46 7.71
N ALA A 141 -18.38 2.18 7.88
CA ALA A 141 -17.38 3.24 8.02
C ALA A 141 -17.26 4.08 6.74
N ARG A 142 -16.94 5.35 6.94
CA ARG A 142 -16.67 6.30 5.83
C ARG A 142 -15.36 7.01 6.08
N PHE A 143 -14.61 7.23 5.02
CA PHE A 143 -13.42 8.06 4.99
C PHE A 143 -13.59 9.22 4.02
N ASN A 144 -12.79 10.25 4.16
CA ASN A 144 -12.73 11.34 3.19
C ASN A 144 -11.29 11.67 2.83
N GLY A 145 -10.85 11.16 1.70
CA GLY A 145 -9.51 11.37 1.17
C GLY A 145 -8.38 10.92 2.10
N PRO A 146 -8.44 9.71 2.70
CA PRO A 146 -7.43 9.25 3.64
C PRO A 146 -6.05 9.20 2.99
N LYS A 147 -4.98 9.52 3.75
CA LYS A 147 -3.64 9.69 3.18
C LYS A 147 -2.60 8.71 3.67
N HIS A 148 -2.64 8.31 4.91
CA HIS A 148 -1.60 7.46 5.49
C HIS A 148 -2.16 6.45 6.46
N ILE A 149 -1.44 5.31 6.60
CA ILE A 149 -1.75 4.26 7.56
C ILE A 149 -0.49 3.75 8.23
N CYS A 150 -0.66 3.26 9.45
CA CYS A 150 0.35 2.44 10.12
C CYS A 150 -0.34 1.36 10.95
N ALA A 151 0.40 0.30 11.24
CA ALA A 151 -0.01 -0.78 12.14
C ALA A 151 0.80 -0.71 13.43
N ASP A 152 0.16 -1.01 14.56
CA ASP A 152 0.87 -1.26 15.81
C ASP A 152 1.19 -2.76 15.98
N PRO A 153 2.05 -3.14 16.94
CA PRO A 153 2.37 -4.54 17.18
C PRO A 153 1.18 -5.40 17.62
N ALA A 154 0.11 -4.78 18.12
CA ALA A 154 -1.13 -5.47 18.52
C ALA A 154 -2.08 -5.72 17.32
N GLY A 155 -1.69 -5.26 16.11
CA GLY A 155 -2.48 -5.43 14.88
C GLY A 155 -3.57 -4.36 14.66
N ASN A 156 -3.59 -3.30 15.46
CA ASN A 156 -4.48 -2.17 15.17
C ASN A 156 -3.94 -1.36 14.00
N ILE A 157 -4.85 -0.89 13.14
CA ILE A 157 -4.53 -0.02 12.02
C ILE A 157 -5.02 1.40 12.31
N TYR A 158 -4.10 2.35 12.22
CA TYR A 158 -4.41 3.77 12.37
C TYR A 158 -4.42 4.43 10.99
N VAL A 159 -5.45 5.21 10.72
CA VAL A 159 -5.67 5.88 9.44
C VAL A 159 -5.67 7.39 9.64
N ALA A 160 -4.82 8.10 8.92
CA ALA A 160 -4.91 9.55 8.79
C ALA A 160 -6.01 9.88 7.76
N ASP A 161 -7.21 10.19 8.25
CA ASP A 161 -8.37 10.55 7.44
C ASP A 161 -8.35 12.06 7.15
N ASP A 162 -7.55 12.43 6.16
CA ASP A 162 -6.97 13.74 5.91
C ASP A 162 -8.02 14.84 5.80
N VAL A 163 -9.00 14.71 4.93
CA VAL A 163 -10.00 15.76 4.68
C VAL A 163 -10.98 15.90 5.86
N ASN A 164 -11.11 14.86 6.67
CA ASN A 164 -11.91 14.89 7.89
C ASN A 164 -11.13 15.44 9.11
N ASN A 165 -9.81 15.62 9.01
CA ASN A 165 -8.93 16.01 10.13
C ASN A 165 -9.03 15.05 11.33
N LEU A 166 -9.13 13.74 11.04
CA LEU A 166 -9.31 12.69 12.06
C LEU A 166 -8.19 11.66 11.97
N ILE A 167 -7.85 11.09 13.12
CA ILE A 167 -7.15 9.83 13.22
C ILE A 167 -8.18 8.76 13.55
N ARG A 168 -8.26 7.75 12.70
CA ARG A 168 -9.21 6.64 12.86
C ARG A 168 -8.45 5.37 13.25
N LYS A 169 -9.06 4.57 14.12
CA LYS A 169 -8.53 3.26 14.55
C LYS A 169 -9.51 2.15 14.19
#